data_25ff78aa508098e5bba1c25a8e380379
#
_entry.id   25ff78aa508098e5bba1c25a8e380379
#
_cell.length_a   1.000
_cell.length_b   1.000
_cell.length_c   1.000
_cell.angle_alpha   90.00
_cell.angle_beta   90.00
_cell.angle_gamma   90.00
#
_symmetry.space_group_name_H-M   'P 1'
#
loop_
_entity.id
_entity.type
_entity.pdbx_description
1 polymer ?
#
loop_
_entity_poly.entity_id
_entity_poly.type
_entity_poly.pdbx_seq_one_letter_code
_entity_poly.pdbx_strand_id
1 'polypeptide(L)'
;MTTVLVAGATGNVGGEVVRALAGAGEVRALSRRGTPVAGAVPLAGDLSDRAAVADAWRGVDAVFLPAGHPDVPGLLADMRTAGVRRVVLLSTGAVVRGDVDNAVTRFNLVSEAAVRDSGIGWTVLRPSGFMSNALQWAPLADVVREPFADVPVAVIDPADIGAVAARALTDPGLEGQSLRLTGPEATLPADRLAVLGEVLGRDLRLEPEPDDEARARLGSAMPAEYVDAFFRFFRGGEYDDSRVTTTVPDLLGRPARTFRQWSEVHAGAF
;
A
#
# COMPACT_ATOMS: atom_id res chain seq x y z
N MET A 1 -24.19 12.81 5.53
CA MET A 1 -23.12 12.51 4.56
C MET A 1 -21.91 12.01 5.34
N THR A 2 -21.24 11.01 4.87
CA THR A 2 -20.03 10.48 5.53
C THR A 2 -18.83 11.31 5.12
N THR A 3 -18.05 11.78 6.11
CA THR A 3 -16.78 12.48 5.85
C THR A 3 -15.63 11.48 6.06
N VAL A 4 -14.83 11.27 5.02
CA VAL A 4 -13.67 10.37 5.04
C VAL A 4 -12.38 11.17 4.94
N LEU A 5 -11.43 10.91 5.84
CA LEU A 5 -10.07 11.44 5.72
C LEU A 5 -9.14 10.36 5.18
N VAL A 6 -8.41 10.70 4.10
CA VAL A 6 -7.39 9.84 3.50
C VAL A 6 -6.01 10.39 3.83
N ALA A 7 -5.30 9.71 4.71
CA ALA A 7 -3.90 10.03 5.00
C ALA A 7 -2.98 9.49 3.89
N GLY A 8 -1.93 10.24 3.57
CA GLY A 8 -1.05 9.88 2.46
C GLY A 8 -1.73 9.96 1.08
N ALA A 9 -2.68 10.85 0.92
CA ALA A 9 -3.53 10.99 -0.27
C ALA A 9 -2.76 11.27 -1.59
N THR A 10 -1.51 11.68 -1.52
CA THR A 10 -0.63 11.90 -2.70
C THR A 10 0.22 10.68 -3.04
N GLY A 11 0.13 9.61 -2.26
CA GLY A 11 0.86 8.36 -2.51
C GLY A 11 0.11 7.42 -3.45
N ASN A 12 0.79 6.34 -3.89
CA ASN A 12 0.25 5.39 -4.86
C ASN A 12 -1.09 4.78 -4.44
N VAL A 13 -1.26 4.40 -3.17
CA VAL A 13 -2.53 3.83 -2.67
C VAL A 13 -3.50 4.92 -2.24
N GLY A 14 -3.04 5.94 -1.50
CA GLY A 14 -3.92 6.99 -0.98
C GLY A 14 -4.64 7.76 -2.10
N GLY A 15 -3.96 8.03 -3.21
CA GLY A 15 -4.58 8.64 -4.40
C GLY A 15 -5.68 7.77 -5.00
N GLU A 16 -5.50 6.46 -5.04
CA GLU A 16 -6.51 5.52 -5.50
C GLU A 16 -7.71 5.42 -4.54
N VAL A 17 -7.45 5.52 -3.23
CA VAL A 17 -8.55 5.59 -2.22
C VAL A 17 -9.39 6.84 -2.45
N VAL A 18 -8.77 8.02 -2.64
CA VAL A 18 -9.50 9.25 -2.96
C VAL A 18 -10.34 9.08 -4.22
N ARG A 19 -9.76 8.51 -5.27
CA ARG A 19 -10.46 8.27 -6.54
C ARG A 19 -11.64 7.31 -6.38
N ALA A 20 -11.46 6.24 -5.61
CA ALA A 20 -12.50 5.24 -5.38
C ALA A 20 -13.64 5.75 -4.49
N LEU A 21 -13.40 6.78 -3.66
CA LEU A 21 -14.42 7.42 -2.82
C LEU A 21 -15.24 8.49 -3.56
N ALA A 22 -14.98 8.73 -4.86
CA ALA A 22 -15.72 9.74 -5.63
C ALA A 22 -17.25 9.50 -5.55
N GLY A 23 -17.97 10.50 -5.06
CA GLY A 23 -19.43 10.42 -4.89
C GLY A 23 -19.91 9.76 -3.59
N ALA A 24 -19.05 9.22 -2.74
CA ALA A 24 -19.43 8.56 -1.49
C ALA A 24 -19.65 9.53 -0.31
N GLY A 25 -19.31 10.81 -0.45
CA GLY A 25 -19.42 11.83 0.58
C GLY A 25 -18.31 12.88 0.48
N GLU A 26 -18.02 13.55 1.59
CA GLU A 26 -16.89 14.47 1.66
C GLU A 26 -15.59 13.68 1.85
N VAL A 27 -14.61 13.92 0.98
CA VAL A 27 -13.28 13.31 1.10
C VAL A 27 -12.27 14.43 1.43
N ARG A 28 -11.49 14.23 2.49
CA ARG A 28 -10.39 15.10 2.89
C ARG A 28 -9.06 14.39 2.60
N ALA A 29 -8.21 15.05 1.82
CA ALA A 29 -6.91 14.53 1.37
C ALA A 29 -5.79 15.09 2.25
N LEU A 30 -5.34 14.32 3.24
CA LEU A 30 -4.24 14.74 4.12
C LEU A 30 -2.90 14.39 3.48
N SER A 31 -2.06 15.41 3.31
CA SER A 31 -0.67 15.26 2.89
C SER A 31 0.21 16.28 3.59
N ARG A 32 1.52 16.05 3.69
CA ARG A 32 2.44 16.94 4.39
C ARG A 32 2.39 18.40 3.90
N ARG A 33 2.12 18.61 2.63
CA ARG A 33 2.08 19.95 2.00
C ARG A 33 0.69 20.43 1.61
N GLY A 34 -0.36 19.67 1.91
CA GLY A 34 -1.71 20.01 1.47
C GLY A 34 -1.86 20.02 -0.05
N THR A 35 -1.13 19.16 -0.75
CA THR A 35 -1.17 19.08 -2.21
C THR A 35 -2.58 18.72 -2.67
N PRO A 36 -3.18 19.48 -3.60
CA PRO A 36 -4.51 19.17 -4.12
C PRO A 36 -4.58 17.80 -4.78
N VAL A 37 -5.63 17.05 -4.47
CA VAL A 37 -5.98 15.79 -5.11
C VAL A 37 -7.39 15.93 -5.65
N ALA A 38 -7.60 15.57 -6.92
CA ALA A 38 -8.91 15.73 -7.56
C ALA A 38 -10.00 14.96 -6.81
N GLY A 39 -11.12 15.60 -6.55
CA GLY A 39 -12.26 15.01 -5.83
C GLY A 39 -12.17 15.07 -4.30
N ALA A 40 -11.16 15.72 -3.73
CA ALA A 40 -11.01 15.85 -2.28
C ALA A 40 -10.65 17.26 -1.82
N VAL A 41 -11.00 17.59 -0.58
CA VAL A 41 -10.58 18.81 0.10
C VAL A 41 -9.14 18.62 0.61
N PRO A 42 -8.16 19.42 0.15
CA PRO A 42 -6.78 19.26 0.58
C PRO A 42 -6.59 19.72 2.02
N LEU A 43 -5.85 18.93 2.81
CA LEU A 43 -5.40 19.27 4.16
C LEU A 43 -3.89 19.13 4.24
N ALA A 44 -3.24 20.12 4.86
CA ALA A 44 -1.82 20.04 5.20
C ALA A 44 -1.64 19.50 6.60
N GLY A 45 -0.73 18.53 6.80
CA GLY A 45 -0.37 17.99 8.09
C GLY A 45 0.54 16.78 7.98
N ASP A 46 1.38 16.59 8.98
CA ASP A 46 2.27 15.43 9.12
C ASP A 46 1.80 14.59 10.31
N LEU A 47 1.50 13.31 10.06
CA LEU A 47 1.08 12.38 11.10
C LEU A 47 2.17 12.05 12.14
N SER A 48 3.41 12.44 11.88
CA SER A 48 4.48 12.38 12.90
C SER A 48 4.40 13.52 13.90
N ASP A 49 3.63 14.58 13.60
CA ASP A 49 3.33 15.70 14.50
C ASP A 49 1.82 15.72 14.82
N ARG A 50 1.44 15.10 15.94
CA ARG A 50 0.05 15.02 16.36
C ARG A 50 -0.62 16.37 16.56
N ALA A 51 0.13 17.39 17.01
CA ALA A 51 -0.40 18.74 17.21
C ALA A 51 -0.79 19.38 15.87
N ALA A 52 0.01 19.16 14.83
CA ALA A 52 -0.24 19.68 13.49
C ALA A 52 -1.49 19.07 12.82
N VAL A 53 -1.94 17.90 13.26
CA VAL A 53 -3.11 17.19 12.69
C VAL A 53 -4.32 17.16 13.63
N ALA A 54 -4.24 17.79 14.80
CA ALA A 54 -5.32 17.72 15.81
C ALA A 54 -6.69 18.16 15.27
N ASP A 55 -6.72 19.19 14.45
CA ASP A 55 -7.95 19.73 13.86
C ASP A 55 -8.43 18.93 12.64
N ALA A 56 -7.58 18.10 12.04
CA ALA A 56 -7.92 17.33 10.85
C ALA A 56 -9.02 16.27 11.11
N TRP A 57 -9.14 15.81 12.35
CA TRP A 57 -10.11 14.78 12.77
C TRP A 57 -11.53 15.30 12.98
N ARG A 58 -11.72 16.63 13.08
CA ARG A 58 -13.04 17.21 13.39
C ARG A 58 -14.08 16.90 12.32
N GLY A 59 -15.19 16.25 12.76
CA GLY A 59 -16.28 15.88 11.87
C GLY A 59 -15.94 14.77 10.88
N VAL A 60 -14.83 14.04 11.08
CA VAL A 60 -14.45 12.87 10.28
C VAL A 60 -15.12 11.63 10.84
N ASP A 61 -15.77 10.86 9.96
CA ASP A 61 -16.42 9.60 10.31
C ASP A 61 -15.49 8.39 10.16
N ALA A 62 -14.64 8.39 9.13
CA ALA A 62 -13.74 7.29 8.82
C ALA A 62 -12.38 7.78 8.32
N VAL A 63 -11.32 7.02 8.61
CA VAL A 63 -9.94 7.37 8.25
C VAL A 63 -9.26 6.23 7.52
N PHE A 64 -8.65 6.50 6.38
CA PHE A 64 -7.64 5.63 5.78
C PHE A 64 -6.26 6.00 6.34
N LEU A 65 -5.58 5.04 6.95
CA LEU A 65 -4.32 5.25 7.67
C LEU A 65 -3.24 4.28 7.14
N PRO A 66 -2.14 4.77 6.52
CA PRO A 66 -0.96 3.94 6.30
C PRO A 66 -0.28 3.55 7.62
N ALA A 67 0.29 2.35 7.70
CA ALA A 67 1.06 1.93 8.87
C ALA A 67 2.41 2.67 8.98
N GLY A 68 3.07 2.56 10.15
CA GLY A 68 4.45 2.99 10.32
C GLY A 68 4.64 4.42 10.83
N HIS A 69 3.60 5.06 11.35
CA HIS A 69 3.75 6.35 12.03
C HIS A 69 4.35 6.17 13.44
N PRO A 70 5.14 7.13 13.95
CA PRO A 70 5.84 7.00 15.23
C PRO A 70 4.91 6.79 16.43
N ASP A 71 3.74 7.42 16.45
CA ASP A 71 2.77 7.36 17.55
C ASP A 71 1.36 7.00 17.05
N VAL A 72 1.22 5.80 16.49
CA VAL A 72 -0.10 5.30 16.05
C VAL A 72 -1.11 5.24 17.20
N PRO A 73 -0.78 4.77 18.43
CA PRO A 73 -1.71 4.80 19.55
C PRO A 73 -2.24 6.20 19.88
N GLY A 74 -1.37 7.20 19.90
CA GLY A 74 -1.76 8.59 20.17
C GLY A 74 -2.66 9.18 19.07
N LEU A 75 -2.34 8.93 17.78
CA LEU A 75 -3.21 9.32 16.66
C LEU A 75 -4.62 8.71 16.80
N LEU A 76 -4.71 7.42 17.14
CA LEU A 76 -5.98 6.73 17.30
C LEU A 76 -6.77 7.25 18.51
N ALA A 77 -6.09 7.62 19.60
CA ALA A 77 -6.74 8.24 20.75
C ALA A 77 -7.35 9.62 20.39
N ASP A 78 -6.63 10.42 19.61
CA ASP A 78 -7.13 11.71 19.10
C ASP A 78 -8.32 11.51 18.16
N MET A 79 -8.23 10.57 17.22
CA MET A 79 -9.33 10.20 16.32
C MET A 79 -10.58 9.78 17.10
N ARG A 80 -10.43 8.91 18.11
CA ARG A 80 -11.53 8.47 18.95
C ARG A 80 -12.17 9.63 19.71
N THR A 81 -11.35 10.52 20.26
CA THR A 81 -11.84 11.70 20.98
C THR A 81 -12.60 12.65 20.06
N ALA A 82 -12.18 12.76 18.80
CA ALA A 82 -12.86 13.56 17.79
C ALA A 82 -14.14 12.90 17.22
N GLY A 83 -14.43 11.64 17.60
CA GLY A 83 -15.63 10.92 17.18
C GLY A 83 -15.47 10.10 15.88
N VAL A 84 -14.24 9.84 15.43
CA VAL A 84 -13.99 8.91 14.32
C VAL A 84 -14.48 7.52 14.69
N ARG A 85 -15.28 6.93 13.83
CA ARG A 85 -15.94 5.64 14.09
C ARG A 85 -15.27 4.47 13.38
N ARG A 86 -14.46 4.72 12.34
CA ARG A 86 -13.83 3.66 11.54
C ARG A 86 -12.43 4.03 11.10
N VAL A 87 -11.52 3.07 11.16
CA VAL A 87 -10.16 3.18 10.61
C VAL A 87 -9.89 2.01 9.67
N VAL A 88 -9.42 2.30 8.46
CA VAL A 88 -8.88 1.31 7.53
C VAL A 88 -7.38 1.46 7.50
N LEU A 89 -6.66 0.48 8.05
CA LEU A 89 -5.20 0.48 8.12
C LEU A 89 -4.62 -0.20 6.88
N LEU A 90 -3.72 0.48 6.18
CA LEU A 90 -2.88 -0.14 5.16
C LEU A 90 -1.64 -0.75 5.82
N SER A 91 -1.62 -2.06 5.96
CA SER A 91 -0.53 -2.89 6.45
C SER A 91 0.18 -3.60 5.30
N THR A 92 0.75 -4.77 5.51
CA THR A 92 1.39 -5.63 4.51
C THR A 92 1.05 -7.10 4.73
N GLY A 93 1.08 -7.89 3.67
CA GLY A 93 0.95 -9.34 3.77
C GLY A 93 2.09 -10.02 4.54
N ALA A 94 3.24 -9.39 4.63
CA ALA A 94 4.42 -9.92 5.30
C ALA A 94 4.24 -10.19 6.81
N VAL A 95 3.22 -9.57 7.44
CA VAL A 95 2.92 -9.78 8.87
C VAL A 95 2.36 -11.18 9.20
N VAL A 96 1.99 -11.99 8.21
CA VAL A 96 1.30 -13.28 8.43
C VAL A 96 2.10 -14.24 9.32
N ARG A 97 3.43 -14.22 9.27
CA ARG A 97 4.29 -15.04 10.14
C ARG A 97 4.60 -14.44 11.51
N GLY A 98 4.30 -13.16 11.70
CA GLY A 98 4.45 -12.49 13.00
C GLY A 98 5.88 -12.27 13.48
N ASP A 99 6.87 -12.32 12.57
CA ASP A 99 8.27 -12.14 12.94
C ASP A 99 8.57 -10.68 13.29
N VAL A 100 8.67 -10.40 14.59
CA VAL A 100 8.95 -9.06 15.12
C VAL A 100 10.41 -8.63 14.96
N ASP A 101 11.32 -9.54 14.67
CA ASP A 101 12.73 -9.21 14.42
C ASP A 101 12.95 -8.65 13.01
N ASN A 102 12.00 -8.88 12.11
CA ASN A 102 11.99 -8.25 10.79
C ASN A 102 11.42 -6.83 10.88
N ALA A 103 12.20 -5.82 10.47
CA ALA A 103 11.83 -4.41 10.60
C ALA A 103 10.51 -4.07 9.89
N VAL A 104 10.27 -4.59 8.68
CA VAL A 104 9.03 -4.35 7.93
C VAL A 104 7.85 -4.99 8.64
N THR A 105 7.98 -6.21 9.13
CA THR A 105 6.93 -6.90 9.88
C THR A 105 6.61 -6.19 11.18
N ARG A 106 7.66 -5.81 11.94
CA ARG A 106 7.53 -5.20 13.27
C ARG A 106 6.68 -3.93 13.26
N PHE A 107 6.99 -2.94 12.41
CA PHE A 107 6.25 -1.67 12.46
C PHE A 107 4.80 -1.82 12.00
N ASN A 108 4.53 -2.76 11.08
CA ASN A 108 3.17 -3.08 10.66
C ASN A 108 2.39 -3.77 11.77
N LEU A 109 2.98 -4.75 12.46
CA LEU A 109 2.35 -5.44 13.59
C LEU A 109 2.03 -4.49 14.75
N VAL A 110 2.94 -3.55 15.07
CA VAL A 110 2.68 -2.52 16.08
C VAL A 110 1.48 -1.66 15.68
N SER A 111 1.40 -1.23 14.42
CA SER A 111 0.28 -0.45 13.91
C SER A 111 -1.03 -1.24 13.94
N GLU A 112 -1.01 -2.53 13.57
CA GLU A 112 -2.19 -3.40 13.60
C GLU A 112 -2.68 -3.64 15.04
N ALA A 113 -1.77 -3.86 15.99
CA ALA A 113 -2.12 -4.00 17.40
C ALA A 113 -2.79 -2.73 17.94
N ALA A 114 -2.18 -1.57 17.67
CA ALA A 114 -2.74 -0.29 18.11
C ALA A 114 -4.15 -0.04 17.56
N VAL A 115 -4.40 -0.38 16.29
CA VAL A 115 -5.72 -0.23 15.67
C VAL A 115 -6.74 -1.17 16.30
N ARG A 116 -6.38 -2.42 16.59
CA ARG A 116 -7.28 -3.39 17.26
C ARG A 116 -7.63 -2.96 18.68
N ASP A 117 -6.69 -2.35 19.40
CA ASP A 117 -6.86 -1.92 20.80
C ASP A 117 -7.49 -0.54 20.91
N SER A 118 -7.69 0.19 19.80
CA SER A 118 -8.13 1.60 19.79
C SER A 118 -9.55 1.84 20.31
N GLY A 119 -10.42 0.82 20.26
CA GLY A 119 -11.86 0.96 20.51
C GLY A 119 -12.62 1.64 19.35
N ILE A 120 -11.97 1.86 18.18
CA ILE A 120 -12.59 2.32 16.94
C ILE A 120 -12.88 1.09 16.07
N GLY A 121 -13.98 1.06 15.30
CA GLY A 121 -14.21 0.03 14.28
C GLY A 121 -13.04 0.00 13.29
N TRP A 122 -12.51 -1.19 12.98
CA TRP A 122 -11.28 -1.27 12.19
C TRP A 122 -11.36 -2.32 11.08
N THR A 123 -10.64 -2.07 9.98
CA THR A 123 -10.31 -3.06 8.96
C THR A 123 -8.82 -2.93 8.63
N VAL A 124 -8.12 -4.06 8.53
CA VAL A 124 -6.70 -4.09 8.17
C VAL A 124 -6.55 -4.66 6.76
N LEU A 125 -5.92 -3.90 5.88
CA LEU A 125 -5.58 -4.34 4.53
C LEU A 125 -4.13 -4.84 4.50
N ARG A 126 -3.93 -6.07 4.05
CA ARG A 126 -2.62 -6.73 3.96
C ARG A 126 -2.29 -7.06 2.49
N PRO A 127 -1.94 -6.06 1.67
CA PRO A 127 -1.62 -6.29 0.27
C PRO A 127 -0.30 -7.05 0.10
N SER A 128 -0.16 -7.69 -1.07
CA SER A 128 1.11 -8.15 -1.65
C SER A 128 1.92 -6.99 -2.22
N GLY A 129 3.06 -7.29 -2.83
CA GLY A 129 3.86 -6.31 -3.55
C GLY A 129 3.02 -5.53 -4.57
N PHE A 130 3.29 -4.22 -4.69
CA PHE A 130 2.48 -3.35 -5.57
C PHE A 130 2.96 -3.40 -7.02
N MET A 131 2.04 -3.38 -7.98
CA MET A 131 2.38 -3.19 -9.40
C MET A 131 3.14 -1.89 -9.63
N SER A 132 2.81 -0.84 -8.85
CA SER A 132 3.50 0.45 -8.92
C SER A 132 4.98 0.42 -8.51
N ASN A 133 5.47 -0.68 -7.91
CA ASN A 133 6.91 -0.85 -7.69
C ASN A 133 7.69 -0.91 -9.00
N ALA A 134 7.06 -1.29 -10.12
CA ALA A 134 7.67 -1.24 -11.44
C ALA A 134 8.07 0.19 -11.88
N LEU A 135 7.50 1.24 -11.28
CA LEU A 135 7.92 2.62 -11.54
C LEU A 135 9.39 2.89 -11.15
N GLN A 136 9.99 2.05 -10.30
CA GLN A 136 11.44 2.11 -10.03
C GLN A 136 12.30 1.83 -11.27
N TRP A 137 11.74 1.21 -12.30
CA TRP A 137 12.43 0.96 -13.57
C TRP A 137 12.55 2.23 -14.44
N ALA A 138 11.78 3.29 -14.13
CA ALA A 138 11.85 4.56 -14.85
C ALA A 138 13.04 5.44 -14.39
N PRO A 139 13.76 6.15 -15.31
CA PRO A 139 13.60 6.07 -16.77
C PRO A 139 14.05 4.71 -17.31
N LEU A 140 13.21 4.12 -18.19
CA LEU A 140 13.35 2.73 -18.61
C LEU A 140 14.50 2.56 -19.61
N ALA A 141 15.53 1.80 -19.22
CA ALA A 141 16.57 1.31 -20.14
C ALA A 141 16.12 0.00 -20.83
N ASP A 142 16.77 -0.37 -21.93
CA ASP A 142 16.46 -1.64 -22.62
C ASP A 142 16.86 -2.87 -21.78
N VAL A 143 17.82 -2.69 -20.89
CA VAL A 143 18.20 -3.70 -19.89
C VAL A 143 17.87 -3.18 -18.50
N VAL A 144 17.03 -3.91 -17.78
CA VAL A 144 16.63 -3.63 -16.39
C VAL A 144 17.32 -4.62 -15.48
N ARG A 145 18.06 -4.12 -14.48
CA ARG A 145 18.65 -4.96 -13.43
C ARG A 145 17.73 -4.99 -12.22
N GLU A 146 17.38 -6.20 -11.79
CA GLU A 146 16.41 -6.39 -10.71
C GLU A 146 16.92 -7.42 -9.70
N PRO A 147 16.92 -7.09 -8.39
CA PRO A 147 17.19 -8.06 -7.34
C PRO A 147 16.04 -9.06 -7.22
N PHE A 148 16.31 -10.22 -6.67
CA PHE A 148 15.29 -11.26 -6.44
C PHE A 148 14.53 -11.66 -7.72
N ALA A 149 15.21 -11.67 -8.87
CA ALA A 149 14.62 -11.89 -10.19
C ALA A 149 13.92 -13.26 -10.35
N ASP A 150 14.25 -14.21 -9.50
CA ASP A 150 13.73 -15.58 -9.42
C ASP A 150 12.56 -15.74 -8.42
N VAL A 151 12.13 -14.66 -7.77
CA VAL A 151 11.07 -14.70 -6.74
C VAL A 151 9.72 -14.26 -7.33
N PRO A 152 8.73 -15.16 -7.44
CA PRO A 152 7.40 -14.80 -7.92
C PRO A 152 6.64 -14.01 -6.84
N VAL A 153 5.90 -13.00 -7.27
CA VAL A 153 5.05 -12.17 -6.41
C VAL A 153 3.67 -12.00 -7.05
N ALA A 154 2.61 -12.18 -6.28
CA ALA A 154 1.23 -11.90 -6.71
C ALA A 154 0.95 -10.39 -6.61
N VAL A 155 1.66 -9.59 -7.41
CA VAL A 155 1.60 -8.12 -7.36
C VAL A 155 0.19 -7.60 -7.58
N ILE A 156 -0.22 -6.60 -6.78
CA ILE A 156 -1.55 -6.01 -6.81
C ILE A 156 -1.54 -4.57 -7.35
N ASP A 157 -2.55 -4.22 -8.15
CA ASP A 157 -2.78 -2.83 -8.58
C ASP A 157 -3.19 -1.98 -7.37
N PRO A 158 -2.53 -0.83 -7.09
CA PRO A 158 -2.98 0.13 -6.09
C PRO A 158 -4.46 0.55 -6.25
N ALA A 159 -5.01 0.55 -7.46
CA ALA A 159 -6.41 0.83 -7.71
C ALA A 159 -7.36 -0.22 -7.09
N ASP A 160 -6.97 -1.49 -7.07
CA ASP A 160 -7.73 -2.53 -6.38
C ASP A 160 -7.65 -2.38 -4.86
N ILE A 161 -6.48 -2.01 -4.32
CA ILE A 161 -6.33 -1.70 -2.90
C ILE A 161 -7.23 -0.51 -2.54
N GLY A 162 -7.21 0.56 -3.36
CA GLY A 162 -8.04 1.75 -3.18
C GLY A 162 -9.53 1.45 -3.19
N ALA A 163 -9.98 0.59 -4.11
CA ALA A 163 -11.39 0.19 -4.20
C ALA A 163 -11.83 -0.63 -2.97
N VAL A 164 -11.01 -1.58 -2.50
CA VAL A 164 -11.30 -2.33 -1.26
C VAL A 164 -11.27 -1.42 -0.04
N ALA A 165 -10.32 -0.49 0.03
CA ALA A 165 -10.25 0.49 1.11
C ALA A 165 -11.49 1.38 1.14
N ALA A 166 -11.95 1.90 0.00
CA ALA A 166 -13.16 2.72 -0.10
C ALA A 166 -14.40 1.95 0.37
N ARG A 167 -14.51 0.67 -0.01
CA ARG A 167 -15.58 -0.20 0.49
C ARG A 167 -15.49 -0.37 2.02
N ALA A 168 -14.31 -0.67 2.55
CA ALA A 168 -14.13 -0.85 4.00
C ALA A 168 -14.38 0.45 4.79
N LEU A 169 -14.12 1.62 4.20
CA LEU A 169 -14.40 2.93 4.80
C LEU A 169 -15.90 3.25 4.86
N THR A 170 -16.69 2.67 3.96
CA THR A 170 -18.14 2.97 3.82
C THR A 170 -19.06 1.84 4.26
N ASP A 171 -18.57 0.59 4.30
CA ASP A 171 -19.34 -0.61 4.66
C ASP A 171 -18.90 -1.15 6.03
N PRO A 172 -19.78 -1.08 7.07
CA PRO A 172 -19.47 -1.62 8.40
C PRO A 172 -19.35 -3.14 8.44
N GLY A 173 -19.81 -3.86 7.42
CA GLY A 173 -19.71 -5.32 7.35
C GLY A 173 -18.28 -5.86 7.26
N LEU A 174 -17.29 -4.98 7.05
CA LEU A 174 -15.88 -5.34 6.99
C LEU A 174 -15.11 -5.03 8.30
N GLU A 175 -15.77 -4.51 9.32
CA GLU A 175 -15.15 -4.23 10.62
C GLU A 175 -14.66 -5.52 11.31
N GLY A 176 -13.53 -5.42 12.00
CA GLY A 176 -12.87 -6.53 12.69
C GLY A 176 -12.12 -7.50 11.77
N GLN A 177 -12.00 -7.19 10.48
CA GLN A 177 -11.37 -8.08 9.51
C GLN A 177 -9.94 -7.66 9.14
N SER A 178 -9.09 -8.66 8.91
CA SER A 178 -7.77 -8.48 8.27
C SER A 178 -7.81 -9.15 6.90
N LEU A 179 -7.70 -8.35 5.84
CA LEU A 179 -7.94 -8.75 4.46
C LEU A 179 -6.62 -8.88 3.69
N ARG A 180 -6.25 -10.09 3.29
CA ARG A 180 -5.14 -10.34 2.39
C ARG A 180 -5.55 -9.96 0.96
N LEU A 181 -4.80 -9.04 0.33
CA LEU A 181 -5.09 -8.54 -1.00
C LEU A 181 -3.96 -8.90 -1.96
N THR A 182 -4.29 -9.51 -3.09
CA THR A 182 -3.32 -9.90 -4.12
C THR A 182 -3.84 -9.55 -5.51
N GLY A 183 -2.93 -9.48 -6.46
CA GLY A 183 -3.29 -9.51 -7.88
C GLY A 183 -3.82 -10.90 -8.28
N PRO A 184 -4.19 -11.06 -9.56
CA PRO A 184 -4.85 -12.27 -10.05
C PRO A 184 -3.88 -13.45 -10.25
N GLU A 185 -2.58 -13.21 -10.28
CA GLU A 185 -1.55 -14.19 -10.60
C GLU A 185 -0.22 -13.85 -9.94
N ALA A 186 0.61 -14.87 -9.70
CA ALA A 186 1.99 -14.69 -9.27
C ALA A 186 2.90 -14.63 -10.51
N THR A 187 3.71 -13.58 -10.62
CA THR A 187 4.58 -13.33 -11.77
C THR A 187 6.01 -13.06 -11.32
N LEU A 188 6.97 -13.48 -12.12
CA LEU A 188 8.37 -13.08 -11.96
C LEU A 188 8.59 -11.64 -12.44
N PRO A 189 9.64 -10.95 -11.99
CA PRO A 189 10.02 -9.65 -12.55
C PRO A 189 10.18 -9.66 -14.07
N ALA A 190 10.74 -10.75 -14.65
CA ALA A 190 10.91 -10.91 -16.08
C ALA A 190 9.57 -10.95 -16.84
N ASP A 191 8.56 -11.64 -16.30
CA ASP A 191 7.23 -11.70 -16.91
C ASP A 191 6.58 -10.31 -16.96
N ARG A 192 6.70 -9.56 -15.85
CA ARG A 192 6.20 -8.18 -15.77
C ARG A 192 6.91 -7.24 -16.74
N LEU A 193 8.24 -7.37 -16.86
CA LEU A 193 9.01 -6.55 -17.79
C LEU A 193 8.66 -6.88 -19.26
N ALA A 194 8.43 -8.16 -19.59
CA ALA A 194 7.98 -8.57 -20.93
C ALA A 194 6.62 -7.95 -21.26
N VAL A 195 5.65 -8.01 -20.33
CA VAL A 195 4.33 -7.36 -20.51
C VAL A 195 4.48 -5.85 -20.70
N LEU A 196 5.35 -5.18 -19.93
CA LEU A 196 5.62 -3.75 -20.10
C LEU A 196 6.24 -3.45 -21.47
N GLY A 197 7.20 -4.28 -21.92
CA GLY A 197 7.82 -4.18 -23.24
C GLY A 197 6.79 -4.25 -24.37
N GLU A 198 5.85 -5.20 -24.31
CA GLU A 198 4.75 -5.32 -25.27
C GLU A 198 3.87 -4.06 -25.29
N VAL A 199 3.50 -3.53 -24.11
CA VAL A 199 2.67 -2.32 -23.99
C VAL A 199 3.37 -1.09 -24.57
N LEU A 200 4.70 -0.99 -24.37
CA LEU A 200 5.49 0.15 -24.84
C LEU A 200 6.02 -0.03 -26.29
N GLY A 201 5.87 -1.22 -26.88
CA GLY A 201 6.47 -1.55 -28.18
C GLY A 201 8.00 -1.57 -28.14
N ARG A 202 8.62 -2.00 -27.02
CA ARG A 202 10.07 -2.04 -26.78
C ARG A 202 10.54 -3.45 -26.47
N ASP A 203 11.74 -3.82 -26.94
CA ASP A 203 12.43 -5.07 -26.56
C ASP A 203 13.20 -4.83 -25.25
N LEU A 204 12.61 -5.23 -24.13
CA LEU A 204 13.15 -5.04 -22.78
C LEU A 204 13.70 -6.38 -22.27
N ARG A 205 14.86 -6.32 -21.62
CA ARG A 205 15.54 -7.49 -21.05
C ARG A 205 15.77 -7.29 -19.55
N LEU A 206 15.56 -8.35 -18.79
CA LEU A 206 15.87 -8.37 -17.38
C LEU A 206 17.20 -9.09 -17.15
N GLU A 207 18.09 -8.44 -16.42
CA GLU A 207 19.30 -9.04 -15.87
C GLU A 207 19.18 -9.17 -14.35
N PRO A 208 19.38 -10.37 -13.78
CA PRO A 208 19.43 -10.52 -12.34
C PRO A 208 20.55 -9.67 -11.73
N GLU A 209 20.22 -8.87 -10.73
CA GLU A 209 21.22 -8.14 -9.95
C GLU A 209 21.82 -9.09 -8.89
N PRO A 210 23.17 -9.25 -8.80
CA PRO A 210 23.80 -10.02 -7.74
C PRO A 210 23.45 -9.51 -6.34
N ASP A 211 23.31 -10.41 -5.37
CA ASP A 211 22.84 -10.07 -4.03
C ASP A 211 23.74 -9.07 -3.28
N ASP A 212 25.05 -9.12 -3.50
CA ASP A 212 26.01 -8.17 -2.93
C ASP A 212 25.88 -6.76 -3.52
N GLU A 213 25.69 -6.65 -4.83
CA GLU A 213 25.41 -5.38 -5.51
C GLU A 213 24.05 -4.81 -5.08
N ALA A 214 23.01 -5.66 -5.02
CA ALA A 214 21.69 -5.28 -4.54
C ALA A 214 21.74 -4.76 -3.09
N ARG A 215 22.47 -5.43 -2.19
CA ARG A 215 22.67 -4.96 -0.80
C ARG A 215 23.34 -3.60 -0.75
N ALA A 216 24.40 -3.39 -1.53
CA ALA A 216 25.11 -2.11 -1.58
C ALA A 216 24.22 -0.98 -2.08
N ARG A 217 23.49 -1.22 -3.19
CA ARG A 217 22.59 -0.24 -3.79
C ARG A 217 21.41 0.10 -2.86
N LEU A 218 20.73 -0.89 -2.32
CA LEU A 218 19.61 -0.68 -1.38
C LEU A 218 20.08 -0.01 -0.08
N GLY A 219 21.26 -0.38 0.43
CA GLY A 219 21.84 0.24 1.63
C GLY A 219 22.21 1.71 1.46
N SER A 220 22.39 2.20 0.23
CA SER A 220 22.54 3.63 -0.03
C SER A 220 21.21 4.40 0.00
N ALA A 221 20.08 3.73 -0.16
CA ALA A 221 18.75 4.32 -0.27
C ALA A 221 17.88 4.16 0.99
N MET A 222 18.19 3.17 1.83
CA MET A 222 17.40 2.87 3.04
C MET A 222 18.26 2.32 4.18
N PRO A 223 17.78 2.40 5.45
CA PRO A 223 18.49 1.82 6.59
C PRO A 223 18.74 0.31 6.44
N ALA A 224 19.87 -0.17 6.95
CA ALA A 224 20.32 -1.56 6.82
C ALA A 224 19.27 -2.58 7.31
N GLU A 225 18.54 -2.27 8.37
CA GLU A 225 17.49 -3.16 8.91
C GLU A 225 16.37 -3.45 7.90
N TYR A 226 16.05 -2.51 6.99
CA TYR A 226 15.08 -2.74 5.92
C TYR A 226 15.67 -3.55 4.77
N VAL A 227 16.94 -3.33 4.44
CA VAL A 227 17.64 -4.16 3.45
C VAL A 227 17.65 -5.62 3.93
N ASP A 228 18.04 -5.84 5.19
CA ASP A 228 18.03 -7.18 5.77
C ASP A 228 16.62 -7.80 5.79
N ALA A 229 15.60 -7.00 6.08
CA ALA A 229 14.21 -7.46 6.03
C ALA A 229 13.81 -7.99 4.65
N PHE A 230 14.15 -7.28 3.57
CA PHE A 230 13.87 -7.73 2.20
C PHE A 230 14.63 -9.00 1.84
N PHE A 231 15.91 -9.11 2.21
CA PHE A 231 16.70 -10.32 1.97
C PHE A 231 16.16 -11.51 2.75
N ARG A 232 15.71 -11.33 3.99
CA ARG A 232 15.03 -12.37 4.78
C ARG A 232 13.72 -12.80 4.13
N PHE A 233 12.93 -11.88 3.57
CA PHE A 233 11.72 -12.22 2.84
C PHE A 233 12.00 -13.04 1.59
N PHE A 234 12.84 -12.53 0.70
CA PHE A 234 12.96 -13.04 -0.65
C PHE A 234 14.06 -14.09 -0.84
N ARG A 235 15.12 -14.08 -0.01
CA ARG A 235 16.17 -15.12 -0.02
C ARG A 235 16.02 -16.10 1.14
N GLY A 236 15.65 -15.61 2.31
CA GLY A 236 15.43 -16.44 3.50
C GLY A 236 14.11 -17.20 3.52
N GLY A 237 13.19 -16.92 2.61
CA GLY A 237 11.89 -17.58 2.51
C GLY A 237 10.97 -17.31 3.71
N GLU A 238 11.21 -16.23 4.46
CA GLU A 238 10.36 -15.86 5.60
C GLU A 238 8.96 -15.45 5.18
N TYR A 239 8.79 -15.04 3.94
CA TYR A 239 7.51 -14.62 3.41
C TYR A 239 7.29 -15.09 1.97
N ASP A 240 6.17 -15.78 1.74
CA ASP A 240 5.73 -16.21 0.42
C ASP A 240 4.65 -15.25 -0.10
N ASP A 241 5.05 -14.34 -0.99
CA ASP A 241 4.17 -13.34 -1.60
C ASP A 241 3.55 -13.82 -2.93
N SER A 242 3.75 -15.10 -3.28
CA SER A 242 3.20 -15.68 -4.51
C SER A 242 1.76 -16.20 -4.38
N ARG A 243 1.25 -16.34 -3.15
CA ARG A 243 -0.09 -16.89 -2.90
C ARG A 243 -1.18 -15.93 -3.32
N VAL A 244 -1.96 -16.32 -4.32
CA VAL A 244 -3.14 -15.59 -4.79
C VAL A 244 -4.33 -15.84 -3.89
N THR A 245 -5.14 -14.79 -3.64
CA THR A 245 -6.40 -14.85 -2.88
C THR A 245 -7.58 -14.38 -3.73
N THR A 246 -8.78 -14.76 -3.34
CA THR A 246 -10.04 -14.32 -3.98
C THR A 246 -10.64 -13.07 -3.35
N THR A 247 -9.95 -12.47 -2.37
CA THR A 247 -10.50 -11.34 -1.58
C THR A 247 -10.93 -10.16 -2.44
N VAL A 248 -10.13 -9.79 -3.46
CA VAL A 248 -10.48 -8.68 -4.36
C VAL A 248 -11.73 -9.01 -5.17
N PRO A 249 -11.82 -10.12 -5.92
CA PRO A 249 -13.03 -10.46 -6.64
C PRO A 249 -14.26 -10.68 -5.74
N ASP A 250 -14.09 -11.28 -4.57
CA ASP A 250 -15.20 -11.52 -3.63
C ASP A 250 -15.78 -10.20 -3.10
N LEU A 251 -14.94 -9.22 -2.83
CA LEU A 251 -15.38 -7.93 -2.33
C LEU A 251 -15.86 -6.99 -3.44
N LEU A 252 -15.22 -6.98 -4.60
CA LEU A 252 -15.50 -5.99 -5.64
C LEU A 252 -16.45 -6.51 -6.74
N GLY A 253 -16.77 -7.82 -6.76
CA GLY A 253 -17.63 -8.42 -7.77
C GLY A 253 -17.02 -8.43 -9.18
N ARG A 254 -15.71 -8.23 -9.30
CA ARG A 254 -14.95 -8.27 -10.55
C ARG A 254 -13.55 -8.86 -10.31
N PRO A 255 -12.89 -9.40 -11.34
CA PRO A 255 -11.50 -9.85 -11.21
C PRO A 255 -10.58 -8.72 -10.73
N ALA A 256 -9.51 -9.11 -10.01
CA ALA A 256 -8.40 -8.20 -9.74
C ALA A 256 -7.74 -7.78 -11.07
N ARG A 257 -7.22 -6.56 -11.12
CA ARG A 257 -6.57 -6.01 -12.32
C ARG A 257 -5.25 -6.75 -12.59
N THR A 258 -4.97 -7.00 -13.87
CA THR A 258 -3.72 -7.61 -14.32
C THR A 258 -2.60 -6.57 -14.39
N PHE A 259 -1.33 -7.04 -14.38
CA PHE A 259 -0.18 -6.14 -14.59
C PHE A 259 -0.24 -5.44 -15.96
N ARG A 260 -0.77 -6.11 -17.00
CA ARG A 260 -1.01 -5.49 -18.31
C ARG A 260 -1.94 -4.27 -18.21
N GLN A 261 -3.10 -4.42 -17.57
CA GLN A 261 -4.06 -3.33 -17.40
C GLN A 261 -3.47 -2.15 -16.62
N TRP A 262 -2.65 -2.44 -15.59
CA TRP A 262 -1.91 -1.42 -14.87
C TRP A 262 -0.88 -0.72 -15.77
N SER A 263 -0.09 -1.48 -16.56
CA SER A 263 0.93 -0.97 -17.46
C SER A 263 0.35 -0.07 -18.56
N GLU A 264 -0.80 -0.43 -19.14
CA GLU A 264 -1.50 0.38 -20.13
C GLU A 264 -1.89 1.77 -19.59
N VAL A 265 -2.35 1.84 -18.34
CA VAL A 265 -2.69 3.12 -17.67
C VAL A 265 -1.45 3.95 -17.37
N HIS A 266 -0.32 3.32 -17.07
CA HIS A 266 0.89 3.97 -16.59
C HIS A 266 2.01 4.04 -17.64
N ALA A 267 1.75 3.68 -18.89
CA ALA A 267 2.76 3.66 -19.97
C ALA A 267 3.53 4.99 -20.11
N GLY A 268 2.86 6.12 -19.89
CA GLY A 268 3.48 7.45 -19.96
C GLY A 268 4.47 7.77 -18.84
N ALA A 269 4.64 6.90 -17.85
CA ALA A 269 5.60 7.07 -16.75
C ALA A 269 6.97 6.44 -17.05
N PHE A 270 7.11 5.68 -18.14
CA PHE A 270 8.31 4.98 -18.57
C PHE A 270 8.88 5.60 -19.85
#